data_481fb7903a02c1666fa5a5cc0cfddf46
#
_entry.id   481fb7903a02c1666fa5a5cc0cfddf46
#
_cell.length_a   1.000
_cell.length_b   1.000
_cell.length_c   1.000
_cell.angle_alpha   90.00
_cell.angle_beta   90.00
_cell.angle_gamma   90.00
#
_symmetry.space_group_name_H-M   'P 1'
#
loop_
_entity.id
_entity.type
_entity.pdbx_description
1 polymer ?
#
loop_
_entity_poly.entity_id
_entity_poly.type
_entity_poly.pdbx_seq_one_letter_code
_entity_poly.pdbx_strand_id
1 'polypeptide(L)'
;MKKLYVLSFVFFLSFCSKPNAIDPNISAETIPPITEVTDLSCEQAVSNWSEVFFIDVEAESEYLMHSNTSIKGHVISSDLEGAVYKALYIQELQHPFRTLKLLVESTDNSLKYPRGSEIVIDISLLRSKRKNAEITLGAYDESFSNPTLAPLLAAELADRVALCESSTPLIPLPIAENAALDTIFPNRLIVLDELMFSPSYTEVPFGSNGEATIHQLENCLGQSWRIESSGYEQFIDELTPAGSGSITGRYIPGSTPAIGLDIWTDLQFDQPRCEPENFDNAAIFISELADPDNEIGARFVELYNAENTAVSLVGWSLVRYTNEAIEPSHVYDLSAFEIAAHSAFVIASNQEVFTSVYGQEPDAVSTSGSAAHSNGDDNIALVNAAGELVDLFGVIGEDGSGTNHEFEDGRALRKPAILRGQGNYDVDGWMIWNDTGESGTQKEVQRAPEHFNPGIHETAIENSRLQQTS
;
A
#
# COMPACT_ATOMS: atom_id res chain seq x y z
N MET A 1 -1.72 -51.54 -43.90
CA MET A 1 -0.76 -50.52 -44.31
C MET A 1 -0.96 -49.32 -43.39
N LYS A 2 -0.15 -49.21 -42.35
CA LYS A 2 -0.14 -48.13 -41.38
C LYS A 2 0.91 -47.10 -41.83
N LYS A 3 0.48 -45.89 -42.14
CA LYS A 3 1.39 -44.77 -42.44
C LYS A 3 1.88 -44.17 -41.13
N LEU A 4 3.17 -44.21 -40.94
CA LEU A 4 3.92 -43.61 -39.83
C LEU A 4 4.25 -42.16 -40.24
N TYR A 5 3.73 -41.17 -39.51
CA TYR A 5 4.16 -39.78 -39.63
C TYR A 5 5.30 -39.53 -38.65
N VAL A 6 6.48 -39.27 -39.19
CA VAL A 6 7.63 -38.79 -38.44
C VAL A 6 7.50 -37.29 -38.25
N LEU A 7 7.32 -36.85 -36.98
CA LEU A 7 7.32 -35.45 -36.64
C LEU A 7 8.76 -35.04 -36.35
N SER A 8 9.34 -34.23 -37.24
CA SER A 8 10.69 -33.68 -37.06
C SER A 8 10.62 -32.50 -36.10
N PHE A 9 11.15 -32.67 -34.88
CA PHE A 9 11.34 -31.61 -33.93
C PHE A 9 12.67 -30.89 -34.25
N VAL A 10 12.58 -29.67 -34.77
CA VAL A 10 13.75 -28.80 -34.92
C VAL A 10 14.00 -28.14 -33.60
N PHE A 11 15.05 -28.56 -32.89
CA PHE A 11 15.59 -27.89 -31.71
C PHE A 11 16.34 -26.64 -32.17
N PHE A 12 15.77 -25.48 -31.91
CA PHE A 12 16.54 -24.23 -31.91
C PHE A 12 17.38 -24.19 -30.63
N LEU A 13 18.65 -24.51 -30.75
CA LEU A 13 19.65 -24.23 -29.72
C LEU A 13 19.93 -22.73 -29.77
N SER A 14 19.26 -21.95 -28.92
CA SER A 14 19.71 -20.62 -28.55
C SER A 14 21.03 -20.76 -27.78
N PHE A 15 22.12 -20.38 -28.44
CA PHE A 15 23.39 -20.16 -27.78
C PHE A 15 23.24 -18.89 -26.91
N CYS A 16 22.93 -19.05 -25.63
CA CYS A 16 23.23 -18.06 -24.62
C CYS A 16 24.76 -18.05 -24.47
N SER A 17 25.43 -17.07 -25.05
CA SER A 17 26.82 -16.78 -24.71
C SER A 17 26.84 -16.28 -23.26
N LYS A 18 27.44 -17.06 -22.36
CA LYS A 18 27.76 -16.57 -21.02
C LYS A 18 28.64 -15.34 -21.16
N PRO A 19 28.39 -14.25 -20.43
CA PRO A 19 29.37 -13.17 -20.33
C PRO A 19 30.68 -13.75 -19.81
N ASN A 20 31.79 -13.34 -20.40
CA ASN A 20 33.10 -13.83 -20.07
C ASN A 20 33.34 -13.69 -18.56
N ALA A 21 33.56 -14.81 -17.89
CA ALA A 21 34.12 -14.80 -16.56
C ALA A 21 35.45 -14.02 -16.58
N ILE A 22 35.63 -13.10 -15.65
CA ILE A 22 36.87 -12.34 -15.49
C ILE A 22 38.01 -13.36 -15.35
N ASP A 23 38.99 -13.29 -16.25
CA ASP A 23 40.19 -14.12 -16.21
C ASP A 23 40.91 -13.85 -14.89
N PRO A 24 41.07 -14.85 -13.99
CA PRO A 24 41.79 -14.65 -12.73
C PRO A 24 43.28 -14.36 -12.88
N ASN A 25 43.81 -14.31 -14.12
CA ASN A 25 45.20 -14.01 -14.43
C ASN A 25 45.43 -12.60 -15.00
N ILE A 26 44.49 -11.67 -14.86
CA ILE A 26 44.81 -10.26 -15.10
C ILE A 26 45.77 -9.87 -13.97
N SER A 27 47.07 -9.99 -14.27
CA SER A 27 48.13 -9.40 -13.46
C SER A 27 47.82 -7.92 -13.27
N ALA A 28 48.08 -7.39 -12.07
CA ALA A 28 47.95 -5.97 -11.75
C ALA A 28 48.72 -5.13 -12.81
N GLU A 29 48.05 -4.91 -13.94
CA GLU A 29 48.46 -3.85 -14.86
C GLU A 29 48.11 -2.58 -14.11
N THR A 30 49.16 -1.82 -13.83
CA THR A 30 49.13 -0.46 -13.31
C THR A 30 47.99 0.30 -13.95
N ILE A 31 46.99 0.64 -13.13
CA ILE A 31 45.89 1.54 -13.52
C ILE A 31 46.59 2.76 -14.15
N PRO A 32 46.37 3.06 -15.43
CA PRO A 32 46.99 4.24 -16.03
C PRO A 32 46.56 5.44 -15.19
N PRO A 33 47.48 6.40 -14.95
CA PRO A 33 47.11 7.61 -14.23
C PRO A 33 45.93 8.23 -14.95
N ILE A 34 44.90 8.62 -14.19
CA ILE A 34 43.70 9.31 -14.69
C ILE A 34 44.19 10.48 -15.52
N THR A 35 44.25 10.31 -16.85
CA THR A 35 44.55 11.39 -17.76
C THR A 35 43.40 12.36 -17.70
N GLU A 36 43.68 13.59 -17.31
CA GLU A 36 42.85 14.78 -17.22
C GLU A 36 41.41 14.54 -17.68
N VAL A 37 40.45 14.54 -16.72
CA VAL A 37 39.02 14.59 -17.04
C VAL A 37 38.82 15.88 -17.83
N THR A 38 38.76 15.75 -19.15
CA THR A 38 38.49 16.86 -20.03
C THR A 38 37.08 17.34 -19.76
N ASP A 39 37.00 18.55 -19.20
CA ASP A 39 35.83 19.42 -19.14
C ASP A 39 34.47 18.70 -19.15
N LEU A 40 34.05 18.20 -17.98
CA LEU A 40 32.73 17.63 -17.78
C LEU A 40 31.70 18.75 -17.93
N SER A 41 31.37 19.12 -19.18
CA SER A 41 30.30 20.08 -19.39
C SER A 41 28.96 19.37 -19.37
N CYS A 42 28.01 19.90 -18.61
CA CYS A 42 26.64 19.39 -18.54
C CYS A 42 25.92 19.29 -19.89
N GLU A 43 26.34 20.07 -20.87
CA GLU A 43 25.78 20.11 -22.22
C GLU A 43 26.27 18.96 -23.11
N GLN A 44 27.44 18.43 -22.84
CA GLN A 44 28.12 17.42 -23.69
C GLN A 44 28.11 16.02 -23.08
N ALA A 45 27.74 15.88 -21.80
CA ALA A 45 27.74 14.61 -21.12
C ALA A 45 26.67 13.67 -21.67
N VAL A 46 27.07 12.50 -22.14
CA VAL A 46 26.18 11.41 -22.51
C VAL A 46 25.82 10.64 -21.24
N SER A 47 24.55 10.64 -20.89
CA SER A 47 24.06 9.99 -19.66
C SER A 47 23.84 8.50 -19.87
N ASN A 48 24.64 7.65 -19.22
CA ASN A 48 24.65 6.20 -19.38
C ASN A 48 23.97 5.45 -18.21
N TRP A 49 22.79 5.87 -17.79
CA TRP A 49 22.05 5.19 -16.74
C TRP A 49 21.77 3.70 -17.02
N SER A 50 21.64 3.33 -18.28
CA SER A 50 21.44 1.94 -18.69
C SER A 50 22.61 1.05 -18.25
N GLU A 51 23.83 1.52 -18.31
CA GLU A 51 25.01 0.73 -17.89
C GLU A 51 24.96 0.43 -16.39
N VAL A 52 24.61 1.42 -15.57
CA VAL A 52 24.48 1.25 -14.11
C VAL A 52 23.45 0.17 -13.75
N PHE A 53 22.43 0.00 -14.58
CA PHE A 53 21.31 -0.92 -14.32
C PHE A 53 21.38 -2.26 -15.08
N PHE A 54 22.39 -2.45 -15.93
CA PHE A 54 22.62 -3.71 -16.67
C PHE A 54 23.19 -4.83 -15.78
N ILE A 55 23.40 -4.56 -14.50
CA ILE A 55 23.96 -5.51 -13.53
C ILE A 55 22.93 -6.62 -13.29
N ASP A 56 23.34 -7.86 -13.60
CA ASP A 56 22.52 -9.05 -13.48
C ASP A 56 21.96 -9.20 -12.05
N VAL A 57 20.65 -9.47 -11.96
CA VAL A 57 19.85 -9.31 -10.76
C VAL A 57 20.17 -10.38 -9.68
N GLU A 58 20.87 -11.47 -10.06
CA GLU A 58 20.99 -12.65 -9.20
C GLU A 58 22.23 -12.68 -8.28
N ALA A 59 23.15 -11.75 -8.41
CA ALA A 59 24.37 -11.77 -7.60
C ALA A 59 24.55 -10.47 -6.81
N GLU A 60 24.85 -10.57 -5.53
CA GLU A 60 25.54 -9.50 -4.75
C GLU A 60 26.94 -9.21 -5.34
N SER A 61 27.12 -9.39 -6.65
CA SER A 61 28.37 -9.21 -7.34
C SER A 61 28.63 -7.73 -7.60
N GLU A 62 29.87 -7.34 -7.37
CA GLU A 62 30.33 -6.01 -7.72
C GLU A 62 30.60 -5.94 -9.23
N TYR A 63 30.19 -4.85 -9.86
CA TYR A 63 30.42 -4.58 -11.27
C TYR A 63 31.33 -3.36 -11.42
N LEU A 64 32.35 -3.46 -12.27
CA LEU A 64 33.23 -2.36 -12.60
C LEU A 64 32.66 -1.56 -13.78
N MET A 65 32.40 -0.26 -13.56
CA MET A 65 31.97 0.63 -14.64
C MET A 65 33.04 0.76 -15.73
N HIS A 66 32.59 0.86 -16.98
CA HIS A 66 33.53 1.06 -18.10
C HIS A 66 34.25 2.42 -18.01
N SER A 67 35.36 2.55 -18.73
CA SER A 67 36.02 3.82 -18.90
C SER A 67 35.18 4.79 -19.75
N ASN A 68 35.27 6.09 -19.46
CA ASN A 68 34.49 7.16 -20.12
C ASN A 68 32.95 7.03 -19.95
N THR A 69 32.51 6.58 -18.80
CA THR A 69 31.08 6.49 -18.46
C THR A 69 30.68 7.63 -17.53
N SER A 70 29.70 8.39 -17.92
CA SER A 70 29.11 9.44 -17.07
C SER A 70 27.59 9.29 -16.96
N ILE A 71 27.04 9.83 -15.88
CA ILE A 71 25.60 9.95 -15.66
C ILE A 71 25.25 11.40 -15.35
N LYS A 72 24.01 11.77 -15.68
CA LYS A 72 23.43 13.07 -15.37
C LYS A 72 22.15 12.88 -14.56
N GLY A 73 22.01 13.61 -13.46
CA GLY A 73 20.86 13.44 -12.59
C GLY A 73 20.70 14.57 -11.58
N HIS A 74 19.60 14.54 -10.84
CA HIS A 74 19.37 15.41 -9.70
C HIS A 74 19.95 14.84 -8.43
N VAL A 75 20.57 15.69 -7.63
CA VAL A 75 20.80 15.40 -6.21
C VAL A 75 19.48 15.43 -5.48
N ILE A 76 19.14 14.32 -4.81
CA ILE A 76 17.85 14.16 -4.11
C ILE A 76 17.98 14.08 -2.59
N SER A 77 19.21 14.04 -2.06
CA SER A 77 19.50 13.95 -0.63
C SER A 77 20.07 15.24 -0.07
N SER A 78 19.99 15.39 1.25
CA SER A 78 20.68 16.43 2.00
C SER A 78 21.37 15.86 3.23
N ASP A 79 22.64 16.21 3.44
CA ASP A 79 23.41 15.86 4.65
C ASP A 79 23.51 17.04 5.63
N LEU A 80 22.83 18.17 5.36
CA LEU A 80 22.90 19.38 6.19
C LEU A 80 22.43 19.16 7.62
N GLU A 81 21.41 18.32 7.83
CA GLU A 81 20.82 18.04 9.13
C GLU A 81 21.22 16.67 9.69
N GLY A 82 22.22 16.01 9.08
CA GLY A 82 22.82 14.79 9.61
C GLY A 82 22.06 13.47 9.31
N ALA A 83 20.89 13.53 8.66
CA ALA A 83 20.11 12.34 8.32
C ALA A 83 20.79 11.47 7.24
N VAL A 84 21.59 12.07 6.39
CA VAL A 84 22.40 11.37 5.39
C VAL A 84 23.87 11.43 5.80
N TYR A 85 24.51 10.27 5.89
CA TYR A 85 25.91 10.19 6.31
C TYR A 85 26.77 9.58 5.21
N LYS A 86 27.80 10.33 4.78
CA LYS A 86 28.81 9.89 3.81
C LYS A 86 28.21 9.28 2.52
N ALA A 87 27.15 9.88 2.03
CA ALA A 87 26.46 9.43 0.83
C ALA A 87 25.87 10.61 0.06
N LEU A 88 25.73 10.45 -1.24
CA LEU A 88 25.00 11.33 -2.12
C LEU A 88 24.00 10.48 -2.91
N TYR A 89 22.72 10.81 -2.83
CA TYR A 89 21.69 10.10 -3.59
C TYR A 89 21.35 10.91 -4.84
N ILE A 90 21.32 10.23 -5.98
CA ILE A 90 21.12 10.82 -7.29
C ILE A 90 19.95 10.14 -7.98
N GLN A 91 19.08 10.93 -8.60
CA GLN A 91 17.94 10.47 -9.38
C GLN A 91 18.11 10.87 -10.84
N GLU A 92 17.80 9.95 -11.75
CA GLU A 92 17.76 10.21 -13.19
C GLU A 92 16.76 11.31 -13.53
N LEU A 93 17.09 12.16 -14.53
CA LEU A 93 16.27 13.32 -14.90
C LEU A 93 14.94 12.94 -15.57
N GLN A 94 14.90 11.80 -16.22
CA GLN A 94 13.77 11.35 -17.05
C GLN A 94 13.29 9.95 -16.62
N HIS A 95 12.09 9.60 -17.05
CA HIS A 95 11.56 8.26 -16.87
C HIS A 95 12.55 7.19 -17.39
N PRO A 96 12.80 6.11 -16.64
CA PRO A 96 12.03 5.62 -15.47
C PRO A 96 12.44 6.23 -14.11
N PHE A 97 13.28 7.29 -14.07
CA PHE A 97 13.72 7.98 -12.85
C PHE A 97 14.46 7.06 -11.87
N ARG A 98 15.39 6.31 -12.39
CA ARG A 98 16.27 5.43 -11.61
C ARG A 98 17.06 6.24 -10.59
N THR A 99 17.45 5.57 -9.53
CA THR A 99 18.20 6.19 -8.42
C THR A 99 19.44 5.38 -8.09
N LEU A 100 20.44 6.05 -7.58
CA LEU A 100 21.63 5.40 -7.03
C LEU A 100 22.15 6.14 -5.80
N LYS A 101 22.91 5.41 -4.99
CA LYS A 101 23.67 5.91 -3.85
C LYS A 101 25.15 5.95 -4.21
N LEU A 102 25.77 7.11 -4.11
CA LEU A 102 27.21 7.27 -4.24
C LEU A 102 27.84 7.38 -2.85
N LEU A 103 28.78 6.50 -2.54
CA LEU A 103 29.53 6.57 -1.29
C LEU A 103 30.58 7.66 -1.38
N VAL A 104 30.59 8.56 -0.41
CA VAL A 104 31.53 9.72 -0.35
C VAL A 104 32.07 9.87 1.07
N GLU A 105 33.31 10.28 1.22
CA GLU A 105 33.91 10.43 2.57
C GLU A 105 33.49 11.74 3.26
N SER A 106 33.08 12.77 2.49
CA SER A 106 32.67 14.06 3.03
C SER A 106 31.25 14.00 3.64
N THR A 107 30.99 14.93 4.58
CA THR A 107 29.71 15.07 5.33
C THR A 107 29.07 16.44 5.13
N ASP A 108 29.54 17.22 4.16
CA ASP A 108 29.08 18.57 3.84
C ASP A 108 28.77 18.71 2.34
N ASN A 109 28.34 17.62 1.73
CA ASN A 109 28.13 17.53 0.29
C ASN A 109 27.05 18.49 -0.20
N SER A 110 26.01 18.72 0.61
CA SER A 110 24.90 19.61 0.27
C SER A 110 25.28 21.08 0.16
N LEU A 111 26.44 21.48 0.72
CA LEU A 111 26.98 22.83 0.50
C LEU A 111 27.51 23.00 -0.91
N LYS A 112 28.03 21.95 -1.54
CA LYS A 112 28.53 21.94 -2.90
C LYS A 112 27.50 21.48 -3.92
N TYR A 113 26.73 20.47 -3.56
CA TYR A 113 25.75 19.81 -4.40
C TYR A 113 24.39 19.83 -3.69
N PRO A 114 23.72 20.98 -3.61
CA PRO A 114 22.43 21.10 -2.92
C PRO A 114 21.39 20.18 -3.51
N ARG A 115 20.47 19.69 -2.68
CA ARG A 115 19.30 18.94 -3.16
C ARG A 115 18.52 19.76 -4.20
N GLY A 116 18.15 19.13 -5.31
CA GLY A 116 17.51 19.76 -6.47
C GLY A 116 18.49 20.23 -7.53
N SER A 117 19.81 20.31 -7.24
CA SER A 117 20.77 20.65 -8.28
C SER A 117 20.95 19.50 -9.28
N GLU A 118 21.13 19.85 -10.53
CA GLU A 118 21.48 18.94 -11.60
C GLU A 118 22.98 18.80 -11.69
N ILE A 119 23.48 17.59 -11.71
CA ILE A 119 24.91 17.28 -11.74
C ILE A 119 25.22 16.27 -12.84
N VAL A 120 26.46 16.33 -13.31
CA VAL A 120 27.07 15.26 -14.10
C VAL A 120 28.17 14.60 -13.27
N ILE A 121 28.19 13.28 -13.29
CA ILE A 121 29.17 12.48 -12.56
C ILE A 121 29.93 11.58 -13.53
N ASP A 122 31.25 11.64 -13.51
CA ASP A 122 32.12 10.63 -14.11
C ASP A 122 32.16 9.40 -13.18
N ILE A 123 31.49 8.33 -13.60
CA ILE A 123 31.47 7.05 -12.90
C ILE A 123 32.44 6.03 -13.44
N SER A 124 33.33 6.46 -14.33
CA SER A 124 34.36 5.61 -14.96
C SER A 124 35.19 4.89 -13.89
N LEU A 125 35.33 3.59 -14.06
CA LEU A 125 36.10 2.70 -13.18
C LEU A 125 35.62 2.66 -11.71
N LEU A 126 34.47 3.25 -11.38
CA LEU A 126 33.83 2.99 -10.09
C LEU A 126 33.26 1.60 -10.07
N ARG A 127 33.08 1.04 -8.89
CA ARG A 127 32.38 -0.21 -8.70
C ARG A 127 30.97 0.03 -8.22
N SER A 128 30.06 -0.80 -8.68
CA SER A 128 28.69 -0.82 -8.22
C SER A 128 28.37 -2.11 -7.49
N LYS A 129 27.46 -2.03 -6.53
CA LYS A 129 26.86 -3.16 -5.87
C LYS A 129 25.35 -2.98 -5.82
N ARG A 130 24.59 -4.03 -6.07
CA ARG A 130 23.13 -4.02 -5.95
C ARG A 130 22.70 -4.83 -4.74
N LYS A 131 21.84 -4.25 -3.91
CA LYS A 131 21.21 -4.93 -2.79
C LYS A 131 19.75 -4.46 -2.67
N ASN A 132 18.80 -5.38 -2.68
CA ASN A 132 17.35 -5.07 -2.57
C ASN A 132 16.90 -3.97 -3.54
N ALA A 133 17.29 -4.07 -4.81
CA ALA A 133 17.07 -3.07 -5.86
C ALA A 133 17.79 -1.71 -5.67
N GLU A 134 18.40 -1.41 -4.53
CA GLU A 134 19.27 -0.25 -4.37
C GLU A 134 20.62 -0.49 -5.06
N ILE A 135 21.06 0.48 -5.85
CA ILE A 135 22.39 0.47 -6.45
C ILE A 135 23.28 1.45 -5.70
N THR A 136 24.40 0.93 -5.24
CA THR A 136 25.46 1.71 -4.57
C THR A 136 26.70 1.76 -5.44
N LEU A 137 27.24 2.95 -5.68
CA LEU A 137 28.53 3.19 -6.35
C LEU A 137 29.59 3.64 -5.34
N GLY A 138 30.83 3.28 -5.59
CA GLY A 138 31.96 3.71 -4.78
C GLY A 138 33.28 3.41 -5.44
N ALA A 139 34.36 3.85 -4.81
CA ALA A 139 35.72 3.42 -5.11
C ALA A 139 35.91 1.95 -4.69
N TYR A 140 37.02 1.38 -5.03
CA TYR A 140 37.37 0.01 -4.69
C TYR A 140 38.60 0.00 -3.79
N ASP A 141 38.44 -0.53 -2.59
CA ASP A 141 39.56 -0.64 -1.66
C ASP A 141 40.15 -2.08 -1.68
N GLU A 142 41.32 -2.20 -2.26
CA GLU A 142 42.10 -3.44 -2.34
C GLU A 142 42.93 -3.73 -1.09
N SER A 143 42.97 -2.82 -0.12
CA SER A 143 43.80 -2.95 1.09
C SER A 143 43.32 -4.07 2.03
N PHE A 144 42.10 -4.56 1.85
CA PHE A 144 41.56 -5.67 2.61
C PHE A 144 41.67 -6.98 1.85
N SER A 145 41.84 -8.10 2.58
CA SER A 145 41.80 -9.48 2.03
C SER A 145 40.49 -9.82 1.33
N ASN A 146 39.44 -9.04 1.57
CA ASN A 146 38.14 -9.12 0.93
C ASN A 146 37.76 -7.70 0.49
N PRO A 147 38.12 -7.28 -0.74
CA PRO A 147 37.90 -5.93 -1.22
C PRO A 147 36.41 -5.56 -1.18
N THR A 148 36.08 -4.34 -0.75
CA THR A 148 34.71 -3.84 -0.64
C THR A 148 34.58 -2.49 -1.29
N LEU A 149 33.35 -2.06 -1.57
CA LEU A 149 33.07 -0.67 -1.96
C LEU A 149 33.55 0.28 -0.86
N ALA A 150 34.32 1.27 -1.26
CA ALA A 150 34.82 2.34 -0.42
C ALA A 150 34.23 3.70 -0.84
N PRO A 151 34.11 4.66 0.09
CA PRO A 151 33.69 6.00 -0.28
C PRO A 151 34.75 6.73 -1.11
N LEU A 152 34.31 7.56 -2.05
CA LEU A 152 35.19 8.50 -2.78
C LEU A 152 35.75 9.55 -1.80
N LEU A 153 37.02 9.82 -1.89
CA LEU A 153 37.60 10.92 -1.15
C LEU A 153 37.04 12.28 -1.64
N ALA A 154 37.01 13.28 -0.77
CA ALA A 154 36.44 14.59 -1.11
C ALA A 154 37.13 15.26 -2.35
N ALA A 155 38.43 15.06 -2.53
CA ALA A 155 39.14 15.54 -3.70
C ALA A 155 38.72 14.77 -4.98
N GLU A 156 38.62 13.45 -4.88
CA GLU A 156 38.19 12.60 -5.99
C GLU A 156 36.74 12.89 -6.40
N LEU A 157 35.84 13.11 -5.42
CA LEU A 157 34.47 13.53 -5.69
C LEU A 157 34.45 14.87 -6.45
N ALA A 158 35.26 15.84 -6.04
CA ALA A 158 35.31 17.14 -6.68
C ALA A 158 35.81 17.08 -8.14
N ASP A 159 36.71 16.15 -8.43
CA ASP A 159 37.22 15.93 -9.78
C ASP A 159 36.23 15.21 -10.69
N ARG A 160 35.32 14.44 -10.10
CA ARG A 160 34.34 13.61 -10.83
C ARG A 160 32.94 14.22 -10.99
N VAL A 161 32.62 15.27 -10.23
CA VAL A 161 31.26 15.84 -10.21
C VAL A 161 31.27 17.28 -10.65
N ALA A 162 30.53 17.58 -11.72
CA ALA A 162 30.29 18.94 -12.17
C ALA A 162 28.83 19.36 -11.89
N LEU A 163 28.66 20.55 -11.32
CA LEU A 163 27.37 21.18 -11.14
C LEU A 163 26.91 21.85 -12.44
N CYS A 164 25.69 21.63 -12.86
CA CYS A 164 25.11 22.24 -14.04
C CYS A 164 24.65 23.67 -13.76
N GLU A 165 24.92 24.62 -14.66
CA GLU A 165 24.52 26.02 -14.53
C GLU A 165 22.99 26.18 -14.64
N SER A 166 22.36 25.36 -15.49
CA SER A 166 20.89 25.30 -15.63
C SER A 166 20.40 23.96 -15.10
N SER A 167 19.38 23.94 -14.27
CA SER A 167 18.77 22.71 -13.81
C SER A 167 17.27 22.67 -14.12
N THR A 168 16.79 21.49 -14.48
CA THR A 168 15.37 21.19 -14.51
C THR A 168 14.84 21.09 -13.07
N PRO A 169 13.59 21.51 -12.79
CA PRO A 169 13.06 21.36 -11.44
C PRO A 169 12.99 19.89 -11.01
N LEU A 170 13.49 19.60 -9.81
CA LEU A 170 13.29 18.31 -9.15
C LEU A 170 11.84 18.26 -8.63
N ILE A 171 11.06 17.34 -9.17
CA ILE A 171 9.66 17.16 -8.77
C ILE A 171 9.55 15.82 -8.03
N PRO A 172 9.18 15.83 -6.74
CA PRO A 172 8.88 14.61 -6.01
C PRO A 172 7.72 13.86 -6.67
N LEU A 173 7.75 12.53 -6.64
CA LEU A 173 6.65 11.70 -7.13
C LEU A 173 5.52 11.70 -6.10
N PRO A 174 4.33 12.23 -6.41
CA PRO A 174 3.19 12.06 -5.53
C PRO A 174 2.76 10.58 -5.51
N ILE A 175 2.59 10.04 -4.32
CA ILE A 175 2.14 8.66 -4.12
C ILE A 175 0.65 8.69 -3.88
N ALA A 176 -0.10 8.15 -4.83
CA ALA A 176 -1.54 7.94 -4.67
C ALA A 176 -1.81 6.74 -3.75
N GLU A 177 -2.99 6.69 -3.16
CA GLU A 177 -3.45 5.66 -2.23
C GLU A 177 -3.27 4.22 -2.76
N ASN A 178 -3.49 4.03 -4.07
CA ASN A 178 -3.40 2.73 -4.73
C ASN A 178 -2.12 2.57 -5.58
N ALA A 179 -1.05 3.30 -5.25
CA ALA A 179 0.18 3.24 -6.02
C ALA A 179 0.83 1.85 -5.92
N ALA A 180 1.25 1.31 -7.06
CA ALA A 180 2.05 0.09 -7.11
C ALA A 180 3.49 0.39 -6.63
N LEU A 181 3.71 0.32 -5.32
CA LEU A 181 4.97 0.71 -4.67
C LEU A 181 6.17 -0.13 -5.14
N ASP A 182 5.94 -1.35 -5.58
CA ASP A 182 6.95 -2.26 -6.13
C ASP A 182 7.54 -1.79 -7.47
N THR A 183 6.87 -0.85 -8.14
CA THR A 183 7.36 -0.23 -9.37
C THR A 183 8.24 1.00 -9.13
N ILE A 184 8.34 1.46 -7.89
CA ILE A 184 9.11 2.65 -7.51
C ILE A 184 10.54 2.26 -7.16
N PHE A 185 11.52 2.93 -7.76
CA PHE A 185 12.92 2.69 -7.41
C PHE A 185 13.22 3.10 -5.97
N PRO A 186 14.01 2.29 -5.22
CA PRO A 186 14.47 2.66 -3.88
C PRO A 186 15.14 4.03 -3.88
N ASN A 187 14.95 4.81 -2.82
CA ASN A 187 15.44 6.18 -2.66
C ASN A 187 14.89 7.21 -3.66
N ARG A 188 13.89 6.88 -4.48
CA ARG A 188 13.23 7.90 -5.28
C ARG A 188 12.62 8.97 -4.36
N LEU A 189 12.77 10.24 -4.75
CA LEU A 189 12.12 11.32 -4.03
C LEU A 189 10.61 11.25 -4.25
N ILE A 190 9.85 11.10 -3.18
CA ILE A 190 8.39 11.00 -3.16
C ILE A 190 7.79 12.09 -2.29
N VAL A 191 6.52 12.36 -2.50
CA VAL A 191 5.69 13.13 -1.58
C VAL A 191 4.44 12.32 -1.24
N LEU A 192 4.09 12.31 0.02
CA LEU A 192 2.88 11.71 0.57
C LEU A 192 2.08 12.82 1.25
N ASP A 193 0.80 12.85 0.97
CA ASP A 193 -0.14 13.77 1.58
C ASP A 193 -1.01 13.05 2.62
N GLU A 194 -1.68 13.83 3.46
CA GLU A 194 -2.65 13.34 4.46
C GLU A 194 -2.08 12.33 5.46
N LEU A 195 -0.77 12.37 5.73
CA LEU A 195 -0.13 11.56 6.74
C LEU A 195 -0.15 12.24 8.11
N MET A 196 -0.13 11.43 9.15
CA MET A 196 0.01 11.84 10.55
C MET A 196 0.81 10.81 11.32
N PHE A 197 1.45 11.21 12.41
CA PHE A 197 2.04 10.24 13.33
C PHE A 197 0.94 9.45 14.03
N SER A 198 1.11 8.13 14.19
CA SER A 198 0.18 7.34 15.00
C SER A 198 0.16 7.87 16.46
N PRO A 199 -0.95 7.74 17.20
CA PRO A 199 -1.14 8.45 18.48
C PRO A 199 0.00 8.29 19.51
N SER A 200 0.63 7.11 19.58
CA SER A 200 1.75 6.85 20.48
C SER A 200 3.07 7.50 20.07
N TYR A 201 3.14 8.06 18.87
CA TYR A 201 4.31 8.74 18.30
C TYR A 201 4.08 10.24 18.09
N THR A 202 3.03 10.80 18.69
CA THR A 202 2.66 12.21 18.57
C THR A 202 3.23 13.00 19.75
N GLU A 203 3.77 14.20 19.48
CA GLU A 203 4.36 15.10 20.50
C GLU A 203 5.47 14.42 21.34
N VAL A 204 6.21 13.51 20.73
CA VAL A 204 7.39 12.87 21.34
C VAL A 204 8.65 13.32 20.60
N PRO A 205 9.85 13.30 21.23
CA PRO A 205 11.09 13.57 20.53
C PRO A 205 11.27 12.66 19.31
N PHE A 206 11.73 13.24 18.18
CA PHE A 206 11.91 12.51 16.94
C PHE A 206 12.96 11.40 17.04
N GLY A 207 13.94 11.52 17.92
CA GLY A 207 14.96 10.50 18.09
C GLY A 207 15.62 10.53 19.46
N SER A 208 16.56 9.63 19.65
CA SER A 208 17.45 9.59 20.80
C SER A 208 18.89 9.59 20.32
N ASN A 209 19.76 10.36 20.95
CA ASN A 209 21.14 10.53 20.50
C ASN A 209 21.89 9.19 20.37
N GLY A 210 22.28 8.87 19.15
CA GLY A 210 23.02 7.66 18.81
C GLY A 210 22.19 6.36 18.78
N GLU A 211 20.87 6.45 18.91
CA GLU A 211 19.97 5.30 18.88
C GLU A 211 18.98 5.39 17.71
N ALA A 212 18.85 4.33 16.94
CA ALA A 212 17.87 4.26 15.90
C ALA A 212 16.44 4.22 16.47
N THR A 213 15.57 5.08 15.97
CA THR A 213 14.17 5.17 16.36
C THR A 213 13.27 5.00 15.16
N ILE A 214 12.14 4.31 15.33
CA ILE A 214 11.13 4.13 14.28
C ILE A 214 9.85 4.79 14.73
N HIS A 215 9.31 5.69 13.90
CA HIS A 215 8.00 6.28 14.08
C HIS A 215 7.01 5.67 13.10
N GLN A 216 5.82 5.34 13.58
CA GLN A 216 4.72 4.91 12.74
C GLN A 216 3.93 6.12 12.29
N LEU A 217 3.65 6.15 11.00
CA LEU A 217 2.74 7.07 10.35
C LEU A 217 1.52 6.32 9.84
N GLU A 218 0.42 7.01 9.75
CA GLU A 218 -0.81 6.52 9.15
C GLU A 218 -1.44 7.63 8.31
N ASN A 219 -2.12 7.28 7.24
CA ASN A 219 -2.97 8.22 6.55
C ASN A 219 -4.41 8.16 7.11
N CYS A 220 -5.28 9.04 6.61
CA CYS A 220 -6.68 9.07 7.01
C CYS A 220 -7.45 7.77 6.74
N LEU A 221 -6.90 6.88 5.90
CA LEU A 221 -7.45 5.58 5.53
C LEU A 221 -6.83 4.41 6.30
N GLY A 222 -5.97 4.68 7.29
CA GLY A 222 -5.29 3.64 8.07
C GLY A 222 -4.12 2.94 7.37
N GLN A 223 -3.69 3.40 6.19
CA GLN A 223 -2.50 2.85 5.57
C GLN A 223 -1.25 3.27 6.35
N SER A 224 -0.40 2.29 6.65
CA SER A 224 0.76 2.49 7.52
C SER A 224 2.02 2.80 6.74
N TRP A 225 2.75 3.79 7.21
CA TRP A 225 4.10 4.17 6.79
C TRP A 225 5.01 4.27 8.01
N ARG A 226 6.30 4.41 7.78
CA ARG A 226 7.24 4.65 8.87
C ARG A 226 8.31 5.66 8.48
N ILE A 227 8.86 6.35 9.48
CA ILE A 227 10.11 7.11 9.38
C ILE A 227 11.12 6.46 10.30
N GLU A 228 12.36 6.35 9.85
CA GLU A 228 13.46 5.84 10.65
C GLU A 228 14.45 6.97 10.91
N SER A 229 14.74 7.22 12.20
CA SER A 229 15.83 8.08 12.64
C SER A 229 17.05 7.22 12.95
N SER A 230 18.22 7.70 12.58
CA SER A 230 19.51 7.09 12.95
C SER A 230 20.00 7.52 14.34
N GLY A 231 19.38 8.56 14.92
CA GLY A 231 19.80 9.20 16.16
C GLY A 231 20.95 10.20 16.00
N TYR A 232 21.31 10.55 14.76
CA TYR A 232 22.38 11.52 14.48
C TYR A 232 21.89 12.76 13.74
N GLU A 233 20.60 12.85 13.47
CA GLU A 233 19.96 14.02 12.89
C GLU A 233 20.01 15.21 13.85
N GLN A 234 20.12 16.42 13.31
CA GLN A 234 20.12 17.64 14.13
C GLN A 234 18.75 17.96 14.73
N PHE A 235 17.70 17.33 14.21
CA PHE A 235 16.32 17.51 14.65
C PHE A 235 15.80 16.38 15.56
N ILE A 236 16.67 15.58 16.18
CA ILE A 236 16.25 14.49 17.08
C ILE A 236 15.45 14.97 18.29
N ASP A 237 15.71 16.19 18.76
CA ASP A 237 15.01 16.81 19.91
C ASP A 237 13.70 17.51 19.50
N GLU A 238 13.44 17.67 18.19
CA GLU A 238 12.16 18.22 17.71
C GLU A 238 11.02 17.28 18.08
N LEU A 239 9.89 17.86 18.47
CA LEU A 239 8.70 17.06 18.76
C LEU A 239 7.97 16.70 17.46
N THR A 240 7.59 15.46 17.34
CA THR A 240 6.73 15.00 16.25
C THR A 240 5.41 15.76 16.27
N PRO A 241 4.94 16.28 15.11
CA PRO A 241 3.72 17.06 15.04
C PRO A 241 2.47 16.28 15.47
N ALA A 242 1.55 17.00 16.11
CA ALA A 242 0.23 16.47 16.47
C ALA A 242 -0.76 16.46 15.31
N GLY A 243 -0.52 17.23 14.26
CA GLY A 243 -1.39 17.37 13.09
C GLY A 243 -1.20 16.32 12.01
N SER A 244 -1.83 16.55 10.87
CA SER A 244 -1.63 15.84 9.62
C SER A 244 -1.07 16.76 8.55
N GLY A 245 -0.63 16.19 7.43
CA GLY A 245 -0.13 16.97 6.32
C GLY A 245 0.73 16.16 5.35
N SER A 246 1.65 16.85 4.67
CA SER A 246 2.50 16.23 3.68
C SER A 246 3.93 15.98 4.18
N ILE A 247 4.55 14.96 3.63
CA ILE A 247 5.97 14.65 3.84
C ILE A 247 6.64 14.41 2.51
N THR A 248 7.79 15.05 2.31
CA THR A 248 8.68 14.79 1.17
C THR A 248 9.92 14.03 1.66
N GLY A 249 10.26 12.92 1.02
CA GLY A 249 11.43 12.14 1.43
C GLY A 249 11.81 11.08 0.43
N ARG A 250 12.85 10.31 0.77
CA ARG A 250 13.32 9.19 -0.06
C ARG A 250 12.52 7.94 0.26
N TYR A 251 12.00 7.28 -0.77
CA TYR A 251 11.26 6.03 -0.64
C TYR A 251 12.17 4.87 -0.22
N ILE A 252 11.85 4.20 0.86
CA ILE A 252 12.56 3.00 1.35
C ILE A 252 11.58 1.82 1.29
N PRO A 253 11.80 0.85 0.37
CA PRO A 253 10.90 -0.29 0.22
C PRO A 253 10.98 -1.24 1.40
N GLY A 254 9.85 -1.89 1.71
CA GLY A 254 9.73 -2.87 2.79
C GLY A 254 8.31 -3.39 2.92
N SER A 255 8.07 -4.36 3.81
CA SER A 255 6.71 -4.84 4.14
C SER A 255 5.82 -3.72 4.67
N THR A 256 6.39 -2.83 5.50
CA THR A 256 5.86 -1.50 5.77
C THR A 256 6.84 -0.53 5.13
N PRO A 257 6.42 0.26 4.13
CA PRO A 257 7.31 1.19 3.45
C PRO A 257 7.76 2.31 4.40
N ALA A 258 8.98 2.82 4.16
CA ALA A 258 9.52 3.91 4.97
C ALA A 258 9.86 5.13 4.12
N ILE A 259 9.97 6.26 4.80
CA ILE A 259 10.39 7.54 4.24
C ILE A 259 11.70 7.93 4.91
N GLY A 260 12.73 8.16 4.12
CA GLY A 260 13.97 8.78 4.58
C GLY A 260 13.80 10.30 4.63
N LEU A 261 13.63 10.84 5.82
CA LEU A 261 13.52 12.27 6.06
C LEU A 261 14.92 12.88 6.17
N ASP A 262 15.32 13.71 5.21
CA ASP A 262 16.66 14.29 5.17
C ASP A 262 16.71 15.69 5.81
N ILE A 263 15.59 16.42 5.78
CA ILE A 263 15.46 17.81 6.28
C ILE A 263 14.14 17.91 7.04
N TRP A 264 14.16 18.50 8.24
CA TRP A 264 12.97 18.62 9.07
C TRP A 264 11.82 19.38 8.40
N THR A 265 12.12 20.42 7.64
CA THR A 265 11.11 21.22 6.92
C THR A 265 10.40 20.49 5.78
N ASP A 266 10.82 19.27 5.42
CA ASP A 266 10.11 18.40 4.49
C ASP A 266 8.87 17.75 5.13
N LEU A 267 8.74 17.83 6.46
CA LEU A 267 7.60 17.42 7.24
C LEU A 267 6.69 18.62 7.48
N GLN A 268 5.54 18.68 6.81
CA GLN A 268 4.59 19.79 6.83
C GLN A 268 3.23 19.32 7.36
N PHE A 269 3.16 19.02 8.65
CA PHE A 269 1.95 18.53 9.33
C PHE A 269 1.29 19.67 10.10
N ASP A 270 0.78 20.66 9.38
CA ASP A 270 0.15 21.88 9.91
C ASP A 270 -1.39 21.87 9.81
N GLN A 271 -1.95 20.78 9.24
CA GLN A 271 -3.38 20.58 9.15
C GLN A 271 -3.91 19.89 10.42
N PRO A 272 -5.21 20.06 10.74
CA PRO A 272 -5.82 19.24 11.77
C PRO A 272 -5.54 17.76 11.51
N ARG A 273 -5.28 17.03 12.58
CA ARG A 273 -5.20 15.58 12.48
C ARG A 273 -6.47 15.08 11.81
N CYS A 274 -6.35 14.14 10.89
CA CYS A 274 -7.52 13.38 10.51
C CYS A 274 -8.06 12.80 11.82
N GLU A 275 -9.17 13.30 12.28
CA GLU A 275 -9.97 12.46 13.15
C GLU A 275 -10.13 11.20 12.34
N PRO A 276 -9.71 10.00 12.79
CA PRO A 276 -10.30 8.81 12.23
C PRO A 276 -11.79 9.10 12.33
N GLU A 277 -12.49 9.18 11.20
CA GLU A 277 -13.94 9.21 11.27
C GLU A 277 -14.23 8.16 12.30
N ASN A 278 -14.94 8.51 13.34
CA ASN A 278 -15.01 7.70 14.54
C ASN A 278 -15.79 6.43 14.18
N PHE A 279 -15.13 5.55 13.43
CA PHE A 279 -15.66 4.27 12.92
C PHE A 279 -16.10 3.37 14.08
N ASP A 280 -15.51 3.62 15.27
CA ASP A 280 -15.91 3.03 16.54
C ASP A 280 -17.37 3.26 16.91
N ASN A 281 -18.06 4.18 16.22
CA ASN A 281 -19.43 4.56 16.55
C ASN A 281 -20.36 4.70 15.33
N ALA A 282 -19.90 4.43 14.11
CA ALA A 282 -20.83 4.48 12.98
C ALA A 282 -21.95 3.46 13.21
N ALA A 283 -23.16 3.98 13.29
CA ALA A 283 -24.35 3.12 13.43
C ALA A 283 -24.68 2.49 12.06
N ILE A 284 -23.66 1.91 11.43
CA ILE A 284 -23.81 1.07 10.24
C ILE A 284 -23.86 -0.38 10.71
N PHE A 285 -24.84 -1.11 10.25
CA PHE A 285 -25.00 -2.52 10.60
C PHE A 285 -25.69 -3.31 9.50
N ILE A 286 -25.62 -4.63 9.57
CA ILE A 286 -26.34 -5.55 8.70
C ILE A 286 -27.80 -5.53 9.11
N SER A 287 -28.67 -5.03 8.24
CA SER A 287 -30.11 -4.93 8.50
C SER A 287 -30.90 -6.13 8.00
N GLU A 288 -30.47 -6.75 6.89
CA GLU A 288 -31.14 -7.91 6.32
C GLU A 288 -30.17 -8.84 5.60
N LEU A 289 -30.39 -10.15 5.76
CA LEU A 289 -29.79 -11.22 4.97
C LEU A 289 -30.91 -12.00 4.31
N ALA A 290 -30.84 -12.21 2.99
CA ALA A 290 -31.88 -12.79 2.19
C ALA A 290 -31.40 -14.01 1.40
N ASP A 291 -32.06 -15.15 1.62
CA ASP A 291 -31.94 -16.38 0.86
C ASP A 291 -33.33 -16.87 0.41
N PRO A 292 -33.92 -16.31 -0.67
CA PRO A 292 -35.22 -16.71 -1.12
C PRO A 292 -35.24 -18.11 -1.73
N ASP A 293 -36.16 -18.98 -1.26
CA ASP A 293 -36.38 -20.36 -1.73
C ASP A 293 -36.63 -20.47 -3.26
N ASN A 294 -37.30 -19.47 -3.81
CA ASN A 294 -37.79 -19.54 -5.18
C ASN A 294 -36.84 -18.95 -6.23
N GLU A 295 -35.81 -18.20 -5.81
CA GLU A 295 -34.92 -17.52 -6.75
C GLU A 295 -33.53 -17.19 -6.16
N ILE A 296 -32.55 -18.05 -6.38
CA ILE A 296 -31.19 -17.93 -5.86
C ILE A 296 -30.51 -16.60 -6.29
N GLY A 297 -30.78 -16.14 -7.51
CA GLY A 297 -30.21 -14.89 -8.03
C GLY A 297 -30.79 -13.62 -7.37
N ALA A 298 -31.85 -13.76 -6.56
CA ALA A 298 -32.45 -12.66 -5.82
C ALA A 298 -31.90 -12.50 -4.40
N ARG A 299 -30.86 -13.27 -4.01
CA ARG A 299 -30.15 -13.13 -2.74
C ARG A 299 -29.51 -11.76 -2.61
N PHE A 300 -29.53 -11.21 -1.39
CA PHE A 300 -28.84 -9.95 -1.08
C PHE A 300 -28.44 -9.86 0.39
N VAL A 301 -27.55 -8.90 0.65
CA VAL A 301 -27.25 -8.37 1.99
C VAL A 301 -27.62 -6.91 1.99
N GLU A 302 -28.29 -6.45 3.04
CA GLU A 302 -28.61 -5.05 3.26
C GLU A 302 -27.83 -4.52 4.47
N LEU A 303 -27.22 -3.35 4.30
CA LEU A 303 -26.64 -2.54 5.36
C LEU A 303 -27.55 -1.35 5.63
N TYR A 304 -27.60 -0.87 6.86
CA TYR A 304 -28.36 0.34 7.21
C TYR A 304 -27.49 1.34 7.95
N ASN A 305 -27.62 2.62 7.56
CA ASN A 305 -27.02 3.74 8.25
C ASN A 305 -28.04 4.40 9.17
N ALA A 306 -27.92 4.23 10.48
CA ALA A 306 -28.77 4.88 11.47
C ALA A 306 -28.26 6.26 11.93
N GLU A 307 -27.16 6.77 11.37
CA GLU A 307 -26.65 8.10 11.67
C GLU A 307 -27.46 9.21 10.99
N ASN A 308 -27.34 10.42 11.53
CA ASN A 308 -27.98 11.62 10.97
C ASN A 308 -27.22 12.22 9.77
N THR A 309 -26.09 11.65 9.39
CA THR A 309 -25.22 12.06 8.30
C THR A 309 -24.91 10.88 7.39
N ALA A 310 -24.52 11.15 6.16
CA ALA A 310 -23.98 10.14 5.28
C ALA A 310 -22.65 9.60 5.84
N VAL A 311 -22.40 8.31 5.68
CA VAL A 311 -21.18 7.64 6.13
C VAL A 311 -20.47 7.02 4.94
N SER A 312 -19.21 7.43 4.73
CA SER A 312 -18.32 6.82 3.74
C SER A 312 -17.84 5.46 4.23
N LEU A 313 -17.85 4.46 3.34
CA LEU A 313 -17.39 3.11 3.64
C LEU A 313 -15.94 2.86 3.16
N VAL A 314 -15.14 3.91 2.99
CA VAL A 314 -13.74 3.78 2.61
C VAL A 314 -12.99 2.91 3.61
N GLY A 315 -12.33 1.85 3.12
CA GLY A 315 -11.63 0.86 3.95
C GLY A 315 -12.53 -0.17 4.66
N TRP A 316 -13.85 -0.06 4.53
CA TRP A 316 -14.76 -1.05 5.07
C TRP A 316 -14.89 -2.27 4.17
N SER A 317 -15.25 -3.40 4.76
CA SER A 317 -15.50 -4.63 4.01
C SER A 317 -16.63 -5.45 4.60
N LEU A 318 -17.35 -6.16 3.70
CA LEU A 318 -18.33 -7.19 4.05
C LEU A 318 -17.65 -8.55 3.88
N VAL A 319 -17.58 -9.32 4.95
CA VAL A 319 -16.80 -10.55 5.05
C VAL A 319 -17.71 -11.75 5.22
N ARG A 320 -17.46 -12.83 4.49
CA ARG A 320 -18.11 -14.13 4.66
C ARG A 320 -17.14 -15.15 5.22
N TYR A 321 -17.60 -15.90 6.21
CA TYR A 321 -16.96 -17.12 6.73
C TYR A 321 -17.88 -18.28 6.38
N THR A 322 -17.47 -19.12 5.43
CA THR A 322 -18.31 -20.22 4.93
C THR A 322 -18.37 -21.33 5.96
N ASN A 323 -19.59 -21.66 6.40
CA ASN A 323 -19.85 -22.72 7.37
C ASN A 323 -18.98 -22.57 8.65
N GLU A 324 -18.21 -23.61 9.03
CA GLU A 324 -17.32 -23.61 10.19
C GLU A 324 -15.96 -22.91 9.97
N ALA A 325 -15.80 -22.10 8.92
CA ALA A 325 -14.55 -21.42 8.65
C ALA A 325 -14.21 -20.39 9.75
N ILE A 326 -12.95 -20.41 10.21
CA ILE A 326 -12.40 -19.42 11.16
C ILE A 326 -11.65 -18.27 10.47
N GLU A 327 -11.30 -18.45 9.20
CA GLU A 327 -10.66 -17.44 8.36
C GLU A 327 -11.65 -16.96 7.29
N PRO A 328 -11.59 -15.69 6.87
CA PRO A 328 -12.45 -15.17 5.83
C PRO A 328 -12.41 -16.02 4.56
N SER A 329 -13.56 -16.51 4.13
CA SER A 329 -13.69 -17.22 2.84
C SER A 329 -13.80 -16.24 1.69
N HIS A 330 -14.36 -15.06 1.94
CA HIS A 330 -14.47 -13.97 0.96
C HIS A 330 -14.56 -12.61 1.66
N VAL A 331 -13.87 -11.62 1.07
CA VAL A 331 -13.89 -10.22 1.50
C VAL A 331 -14.39 -9.38 0.33
N TYR A 332 -15.48 -8.64 0.53
CA TYR A 332 -16.02 -7.70 -0.44
C TYR A 332 -15.69 -6.27 0.01
N ASP A 333 -14.90 -5.56 -0.78
CA ASP A 333 -14.46 -4.18 -0.51
C ASP A 333 -15.61 -3.19 -0.73
N LEU A 334 -15.90 -2.40 0.29
CA LEU A 334 -16.95 -1.38 0.29
C LEU A 334 -16.40 0.04 0.06
N SER A 335 -15.11 0.20 -0.14
CA SER A 335 -14.42 1.52 -0.20
C SER A 335 -14.96 2.48 -1.26
N ALA A 336 -15.65 1.99 -2.28
CA ALA A 336 -16.22 2.82 -3.35
C ALA A 336 -17.57 3.44 -2.99
N PHE A 337 -18.13 3.16 -1.80
CA PHE A 337 -19.52 3.47 -1.47
C PHE A 337 -19.65 4.41 -0.27
N GLU A 338 -20.81 5.04 -0.21
CA GLU A 338 -21.28 5.87 0.89
C GLU A 338 -22.75 5.53 1.15
N ILE A 339 -23.16 5.47 2.40
CA ILE A 339 -24.57 5.26 2.76
C ILE A 339 -25.12 6.58 3.31
N ALA A 340 -26.16 7.10 2.67
CA ALA A 340 -26.84 8.32 3.11
C ALA A 340 -27.45 8.17 4.52
N ALA A 341 -27.67 9.29 5.20
CA ALA A 341 -28.32 9.31 6.52
C ALA A 341 -29.66 8.58 6.49
N HIS A 342 -29.89 7.71 7.49
CA HIS A 342 -31.13 6.93 7.65
C HIS A 342 -31.55 6.17 6.39
N SER A 343 -30.57 5.57 5.70
CA SER A 343 -30.81 4.86 4.45
C SER A 343 -30.27 3.43 4.49
N ALA A 344 -30.95 2.55 3.78
CA ALA A 344 -30.46 1.21 3.50
C ALA A 344 -29.53 1.23 2.28
N PHE A 345 -28.66 0.23 2.18
CA PHE A 345 -27.73 0.00 1.10
C PHE A 345 -27.72 -1.49 0.75
N VAL A 346 -28.15 -1.83 -0.46
CA VAL A 346 -28.40 -3.21 -0.88
C VAL A 346 -27.29 -3.73 -1.77
N ILE A 347 -26.70 -4.85 -1.38
CA ILE A 347 -25.67 -5.57 -2.11
C ILE A 347 -26.28 -6.88 -2.66
N ALA A 348 -26.53 -6.94 -3.95
CA ALA A 348 -27.13 -8.11 -4.58
C ALA A 348 -26.10 -9.14 -5.04
N SER A 349 -26.52 -10.41 -5.11
CA SER A 349 -25.72 -11.49 -5.71
C SER A 349 -25.70 -11.43 -7.25
N ASN A 350 -26.81 -10.94 -7.86
CA ASN A 350 -26.98 -10.84 -9.29
C ASN A 350 -27.88 -9.65 -9.63
N GLN A 351 -27.36 -8.65 -10.32
CA GLN A 351 -28.07 -7.43 -10.67
C GLN A 351 -29.32 -7.68 -11.53
N GLU A 352 -29.18 -8.46 -12.58
CA GLU A 352 -30.26 -8.70 -13.55
C GLU A 352 -31.46 -9.41 -12.90
N VAL A 353 -31.18 -10.45 -12.12
CA VAL A 353 -32.21 -11.20 -11.41
C VAL A 353 -32.83 -10.36 -10.31
N PHE A 354 -32.03 -9.67 -9.49
CA PHE A 354 -32.51 -8.80 -8.44
C PHE A 354 -33.44 -7.72 -8.97
N THR A 355 -33.03 -7.01 -10.03
CA THR A 355 -33.84 -5.98 -10.67
C THR A 355 -35.14 -6.53 -11.25
N SER A 356 -35.09 -7.72 -11.85
CA SER A 356 -36.27 -8.38 -12.40
C SER A 356 -37.29 -8.78 -11.32
N VAL A 357 -36.78 -9.22 -10.17
CA VAL A 357 -37.62 -9.75 -9.05
C VAL A 357 -38.19 -8.62 -8.20
N TYR A 358 -37.35 -7.66 -7.79
CA TYR A 358 -37.76 -6.61 -6.86
C TYR A 358 -38.16 -5.30 -7.54
N GLY A 359 -37.95 -5.16 -8.87
CA GLY A 359 -38.36 -3.99 -9.62
C GLY A 359 -37.53 -2.72 -9.37
N GLN A 360 -36.37 -2.87 -8.75
CA GLN A 360 -35.41 -1.79 -8.45
C GLN A 360 -33.98 -2.28 -8.64
N GLU A 361 -33.05 -1.37 -8.92
CA GLU A 361 -31.63 -1.67 -8.98
C GLU A 361 -31.03 -1.80 -7.59
N PRO A 362 -30.09 -2.72 -7.32
CA PRO A 362 -29.33 -2.73 -6.09
C PRO A 362 -28.29 -1.60 -6.08
N ASP A 363 -27.84 -1.17 -4.91
CA ASP A 363 -26.78 -0.15 -4.77
C ASP A 363 -25.40 -0.70 -5.17
N ALA A 364 -25.18 -2.00 -4.96
CA ALA A 364 -23.97 -2.69 -5.36
C ALA A 364 -24.25 -4.14 -5.80
N VAL A 365 -23.33 -4.68 -6.58
CA VAL A 365 -23.35 -6.09 -6.97
C VAL A 365 -22.07 -6.76 -6.51
N SER A 366 -22.21 -7.82 -5.74
CA SER A 366 -21.07 -8.53 -5.19
C SER A 366 -20.43 -9.49 -6.18
N THR A 367 -19.17 -9.84 -5.91
CA THR A 367 -18.47 -10.91 -6.65
C THR A 367 -18.94 -12.29 -6.17
N SER A 368 -18.82 -13.29 -7.03
CA SER A 368 -19.17 -14.67 -6.70
C SER A 368 -18.46 -15.17 -5.43
N GLY A 369 -19.20 -15.79 -4.53
CA GLY A 369 -18.69 -16.30 -3.26
C GLY A 369 -18.74 -15.30 -2.10
N SER A 370 -19.14 -14.05 -2.32
CA SER A 370 -19.31 -13.04 -1.26
C SER A 370 -20.50 -13.32 -0.36
N ALA A 371 -20.69 -12.49 0.66
CA ALA A 371 -21.78 -12.61 1.63
C ALA A 371 -23.17 -12.67 0.97
N ALA A 372 -23.40 -11.90 -0.09
CA ALA A 372 -24.68 -11.92 -0.83
C ALA A 372 -24.94 -13.24 -1.61
N HIS A 373 -23.98 -14.17 -1.62
CA HIS A 373 -24.16 -15.52 -2.17
C HIS A 373 -24.34 -16.60 -1.10
N SER A 374 -24.49 -16.20 0.17
CA SER A 374 -24.76 -17.15 1.25
C SER A 374 -26.04 -17.92 0.99
N ASN A 375 -26.01 -19.19 1.34
CA ASN A 375 -27.17 -20.09 1.31
C ASN A 375 -27.85 -20.26 2.67
N GLY A 376 -27.56 -19.35 3.60
CA GLY A 376 -28.26 -19.30 4.88
C GLY A 376 -27.55 -19.96 6.07
N ASP A 377 -26.39 -20.57 5.85
CA ASP A 377 -25.61 -21.31 6.88
C ASP A 377 -24.23 -20.70 7.15
N ASP A 378 -23.95 -19.51 6.61
CA ASP A 378 -22.67 -18.82 6.75
C ASP A 378 -22.68 -17.74 7.84
N ASN A 379 -21.48 -17.38 8.30
CA ASN A 379 -21.29 -16.27 9.21
C ASN A 379 -20.88 -15.01 8.41
N ILE A 380 -21.56 -13.90 8.65
CA ILE A 380 -21.39 -12.65 7.90
C ILE A 380 -20.96 -11.54 8.84
N ALA A 381 -19.86 -10.87 8.51
CA ALA A 381 -19.30 -9.79 9.30
C ALA A 381 -19.18 -8.49 8.51
N LEU A 382 -19.42 -7.36 9.18
CA LEU A 382 -19.07 -6.04 8.71
C LEU A 382 -17.81 -5.57 9.45
N VAL A 383 -16.76 -5.21 8.71
CA VAL A 383 -15.46 -4.83 9.25
C VAL A 383 -15.14 -3.41 8.81
N ASN A 384 -14.70 -2.56 9.74
CA ASN A 384 -14.35 -1.15 9.47
C ASN A 384 -12.94 -1.00 8.90
N ALA A 385 -12.55 0.24 8.58
CA ALA A 385 -11.23 0.57 8.04
C ALA A 385 -10.06 0.26 8.99
N ALA A 386 -10.30 0.17 10.29
CA ALA A 386 -9.30 -0.25 11.29
C ALA A 386 -9.13 -1.78 11.37
N GLY A 387 -9.93 -2.54 10.61
CA GLY A 387 -9.95 -4.00 10.68
C GLY A 387 -10.76 -4.53 11.87
N GLU A 388 -11.60 -3.71 12.49
CA GLU A 388 -12.41 -4.07 13.65
C GLU A 388 -13.77 -4.61 13.20
N LEU A 389 -14.26 -5.61 13.93
CA LEU A 389 -15.56 -6.22 13.71
C LEU A 389 -16.65 -5.29 14.23
N VAL A 390 -17.38 -4.61 13.34
CA VAL A 390 -18.44 -3.66 13.68
C VAL A 390 -19.76 -4.36 13.91
N ASP A 391 -20.07 -5.35 13.08
CA ASP A 391 -21.30 -6.14 13.21
C ASP A 391 -21.06 -7.58 12.77
N LEU A 392 -21.73 -8.52 13.43
CA LEU A 392 -21.60 -9.95 13.15
C LEU A 392 -22.98 -10.62 13.18
N PHE A 393 -23.27 -11.35 12.12
CA PHE A 393 -24.34 -12.36 12.08
C PHE A 393 -23.71 -13.74 12.10
N GLY A 394 -24.12 -14.57 13.06
CA GLY A 394 -23.61 -15.92 13.26
C GLY A 394 -22.42 -16.02 14.22
N VAL A 395 -21.81 -17.18 14.31
CA VAL A 395 -20.69 -17.51 15.20
C VAL A 395 -19.52 -18.01 14.37
N ILE A 396 -18.47 -17.20 14.22
CA ILE A 396 -17.28 -17.57 13.42
C ILE A 396 -16.73 -18.90 13.94
N GLY A 397 -16.57 -19.87 13.03
CA GLY A 397 -16.12 -21.22 13.36
C GLY A 397 -17.25 -22.22 13.65
N GLU A 398 -18.53 -21.81 13.53
CA GLU A 398 -19.70 -22.69 13.65
C GLU A 398 -20.47 -22.70 12.32
N ASP A 399 -20.83 -23.89 11.84
CA ASP A 399 -21.73 -24.05 10.71
C ASP A 399 -23.14 -23.66 11.14
N GLY A 400 -23.79 -22.76 10.38
CA GLY A 400 -25.11 -22.22 10.71
C GLY A 400 -26.23 -23.25 10.65
N SER A 401 -26.07 -24.35 9.93
CA SER A 401 -27.13 -25.38 9.75
C SER A 401 -27.64 -25.93 11.08
N GLY A 402 -28.93 -25.84 11.32
CA GLY A 402 -29.59 -26.29 12.55
C GLY A 402 -29.35 -25.39 13.77
N THR A 403 -28.75 -24.23 13.60
CA THR A 403 -28.48 -23.27 14.68
C THR A 403 -29.48 -22.13 14.73
N ASN A 404 -29.33 -21.23 15.69
CA ASN A 404 -30.17 -20.04 15.83
C ASN A 404 -29.81 -18.91 14.87
N HIS A 405 -28.82 -19.10 13.99
CA HIS A 405 -28.42 -18.17 12.92
C HIS A 405 -28.54 -18.79 11.52
N GLU A 406 -29.27 -19.90 11.38
CA GLU A 406 -29.67 -20.44 10.09
C GLU A 406 -30.80 -19.62 9.46
N PHE A 407 -30.59 -19.17 8.21
CA PHE A 407 -31.63 -18.50 7.39
C PHE A 407 -31.78 -19.13 5.99
N GLU A 408 -31.46 -20.42 5.85
CA GLU A 408 -31.60 -21.17 4.60
C GLU A 408 -33.06 -21.16 4.10
N ASP A 409 -33.27 -20.93 2.79
CA ASP A 409 -34.55 -20.70 2.17
C ASP A 409 -35.41 -19.65 2.92
N GLY A 410 -34.71 -18.66 3.46
CA GLY A 410 -35.26 -17.80 4.49
C GLY A 410 -34.73 -16.38 4.49
N ARG A 411 -34.78 -15.78 5.67
CA ARG A 411 -34.44 -14.37 5.90
C ARG A 411 -33.98 -14.16 7.33
N ALA A 412 -32.95 -13.36 7.53
CA ALA A 412 -32.64 -12.78 8.83
C ALA A 412 -32.83 -11.27 8.75
N LEU A 413 -33.73 -10.73 9.56
CA LEU A 413 -34.09 -9.31 9.61
C LEU A 413 -33.76 -8.72 10.97
N ARG A 414 -33.00 -7.63 10.99
CA ARG A 414 -32.66 -6.89 12.19
C ARG A 414 -33.93 -6.28 12.83
N LYS A 415 -34.08 -6.41 14.14
CA LYS A 415 -35.21 -5.82 14.85
C LYS A 415 -35.18 -4.29 14.85
N PRO A 416 -36.29 -3.59 14.71
CA PRO A 416 -36.37 -2.12 14.63
C PRO A 416 -35.77 -1.37 15.82
N ALA A 417 -35.62 -2.01 16.97
CA ALA A 417 -35.03 -1.41 18.18
C ALA A 417 -33.48 -1.35 18.14
N ILE A 418 -32.86 -2.10 17.22
CA ILE A 418 -31.42 -2.16 17.09
C ILE A 418 -30.99 -1.03 16.14
N LEU A 419 -30.16 -0.13 16.65
CA LEU A 419 -29.68 1.05 15.93
C LEU A 419 -28.16 1.05 15.72
N ARG A 420 -27.47 -0.05 16.10
CA ARG A 420 -26.02 -0.21 15.97
C ARG A 420 -25.68 -1.68 15.77
N GLY A 421 -24.62 -1.94 15.05
CA GLY A 421 -23.99 -3.25 14.95
C GLY A 421 -23.36 -3.69 16.27
N GLN A 422 -23.07 -4.97 16.36
CA GLN A 422 -22.39 -5.58 17.49
C GLN A 422 -21.36 -6.58 16.96
N GLY A 423 -20.11 -6.48 17.41
CA GLY A 423 -19.02 -7.40 17.04
C GLY A 423 -19.21 -8.83 17.57
N ASN A 424 -20.25 -9.09 18.34
CA ASN A 424 -20.66 -10.40 18.80
C ASN A 424 -22.10 -10.66 18.37
N TYR A 425 -22.38 -11.87 17.91
CA TYR A 425 -23.72 -12.28 17.53
C TYR A 425 -24.66 -12.31 18.74
N ASP A 426 -25.78 -11.63 18.60
CA ASP A 426 -26.89 -11.66 19.58
C ASP A 426 -28.18 -11.98 18.85
N VAL A 427 -28.69 -13.20 19.02
CA VAL A 427 -29.92 -13.68 18.41
C VAL A 427 -31.16 -12.83 18.79
N ASP A 428 -31.15 -12.21 19.97
CA ASP A 428 -32.23 -11.34 20.41
C ASP A 428 -32.35 -10.05 19.58
N GLY A 429 -31.32 -9.70 18.81
CA GLY A 429 -31.33 -8.61 17.85
C GLY A 429 -32.00 -8.94 16.51
N TRP A 430 -32.40 -10.18 16.27
CA TRP A 430 -32.86 -10.64 14.97
C TRP A 430 -34.24 -11.27 14.99
N MET A 431 -34.89 -11.27 13.85
CA MET A 431 -36.04 -12.12 13.48
C MET A 431 -35.56 -13.00 12.34
N ILE A 432 -35.60 -14.31 12.52
CA ILE A 432 -35.06 -15.28 11.57
C ILE A 432 -36.14 -16.27 11.15
N TRP A 433 -36.26 -16.41 9.83
CA TRP A 433 -37.14 -17.41 9.19
C TRP A 433 -36.28 -18.35 8.37
N ASN A 434 -36.61 -19.63 8.39
CA ASN A 434 -35.99 -20.66 7.57
C ASN A 434 -36.96 -21.82 7.31
N ASP A 435 -36.52 -22.84 6.59
CA ASP A 435 -37.33 -24.01 6.25
C ASP A 435 -37.46 -25.02 7.39
N THR A 436 -36.56 -25.02 8.37
CA THR A 436 -36.52 -25.97 9.49
C THR A 436 -37.26 -25.51 10.73
N GLY A 437 -37.08 -24.25 11.15
CA GLY A 437 -37.57 -23.71 12.41
C GLY A 437 -36.84 -24.25 13.63
N GLU A 438 -35.63 -24.76 13.45
CA GLU A 438 -34.80 -25.29 14.54
C GLU A 438 -34.18 -24.16 15.38
N SER A 439 -33.71 -24.49 16.57
CA SER A 439 -32.98 -23.60 17.49
C SER A 439 -33.67 -22.26 17.81
N GLY A 440 -35.01 -22.20 17.67
CA GLY A 440 -35.82 -21.02 18.00
C GLY A 440 -36.06 -20.05 16.84
N THR A 441 -35.66 -20.40 15.63
CA THR A 441 -36.01 -19.70 14.39
C THR A 441 -37.48 -19.94 14.04
N GLN A 442 -38.03 -19.15 13.10
CA GLN A 442 -39.43 -19.31 12.66
C GLN A 442 -39.46 -20.22 11.43
N LYS A 443 -40.22 -21.32 11.49
CA LYS A 443 -40.43 -22.23 10.37
C LYS A 443 -41.36 -21.64 9.34
N GLU A 444 -40.81 -20.90 8.39
CA GLU A 444 -41.55 -20.31 7.29
C GLU A 444 -40.58 -19.98 6.13
N VAL A 445 -40.68 -20.73 5.06
CA VAL A 445 -39.91 -20.53 3.85
C VAL A 445 -40.22 -19.15 3.24
N GLN A 446 -39.19 -18.37 2.91
CA GLN A 446 -39.37 -17.04 2.40
C GLN A 446 -39.22 -17.00 0.86
N ARG A 447 -40.11 -16.28 0.20
CA ARG A 447 -40.17 -16.19 -1.27
C ARG A 447 -40.07 -14.76 -1.77
N ALA A 448 -39.23 -14.54 -2.74
CA ALA A 448 -39.06 -13.26 -3.40
C ALA A 448 -40.12 -13.05 -4.50
N PRO A 449 -40.64 -11.83 -4.70
CA PRO A 449 -40.38 -10.63 -3.89
C PRO A 449 -41.27 -10.53 -2.64
N GLU A 450 -42.21 -11.42 -2.45
CA GLU A 450 -43.38 -11.29 -1.54
C GLU A 450 -42.97 -11.07 -0.07
N HIS A 451 -41.93 -11.75 0.40
CA HIS A 451 -41.48 -11.72 1.79
C HIS A 451 -40.29 -10.78 2.06
N PHE A 452 -39.84 -10.03 1.05
CA PHE A 452 -38.64 -9.17 1.14
C PHE A 452 -38.97 -7.74 0.74
N ASN A 453 -38.28 -6.81 1.35
CA ASN A 453 -38.39 -5.37 1.05
C ASN A 453 -37.07 -4.65 0.99
N PRO A 454 -36.15 -5.08 0.08
CA PRO A 454 -34.81 -4.48 0.00
C PRO A 454 -34.87 -2.96 -0.20
N GLY A 455 -33.95 -2.25 0.45
CA GLY A 455 -33.89 -0.79 0.46
C GLY A 455 -34.75 -0.13 1.55
N ILE A 456 -35.42 -0.92 2.42
CA ILE A 456 -36.29 -0.39 3.48
C ILE A 456 -35.98 -1.10 4.80
N HIS A 457 -35.39 -0.37 5.74
CA HIS A 457 -35.26 -0.83 7.12
C HIS A 457 -36.09 0.04 8.06
N GLU A 458 -37.06 -0.55 8.77
CA GLU A 458 -37.90 0.17 9.71
C GLU A 458 -37.19 0.29 11.07
N THR A 459 -37.02 1.52 11.55
CA THR A 459 -36.49 1.77 12.89
C THR A 459 -37.59 2.15 13.87
N ALA A 460 -37.37 1.86 15.16
CA ALA A 460 -38.33 2.24 16.23
C ALA A 460 -38.55 3.78 16.32
N ILE A 461 -37.56 4.56 15.86
CA ILE A 461 -37.62 6.03 15.84
C ILE A 461 -38.61 6.53 14.76
N GLU A 462 -38.56 5.94 13.57
CA GLU A 462 -39.47 6.28 12.46
C GLU A 462 -40.90 5.87 12.75
N ASN A 463 -41.11 4.71 13.31
CA ASN A 463 -42.44 4.25 13.74
C ASN A 463 -43.07 5.16 14.80
N SER A 464 -42.29 5.73 15.72
CA SER A 464 -42.78 6.68 16.72
C SER A 464 -43.18 8.04 16.12
N ARG A 465 -42.49 8.49 15.04
CA ARG A 465 -42.82 9.74 14.33
C ARG A 465 -44.11 9.61 13.52
N LEU A 466 -44.32 8.49 12.85
CA LEU A 466 -45.52 8.22 12.07
C LEU A 466 -46.79 8.12 12.95
N GLN A 467 -46.65 7.62 14.18
CA GLN A 467 -47.76 7.55 15.16
C GLN A 467 -48.11 8.91 15.78
N GLN A 468 -47.21 9.90 15.77
CA GLN A 468 -47.47 11.26 16.26
C GLN A 468 -48.11 12.17 15.21
N THR A 469 -48.10 11.79 13.95
CA THR A 469 -48.64 12.56 12.81
C THR A 469 -49.99 12.00 12.29
N SER A 470 -50.48 10.90 12.83
CA SER A 470 -51.80 10.30 12.56
C SER A 470 -52.79 10.64 13.68
#